data_f788112cd1c71db9554b515a2a182545
#
_entry.id   f788112cd1c71db9554b515a2a182545
#
_cell.length_a   1.000
_cell.length_b   1.000
_cell.length_c   1.000
_cell.angle_alpha   90.00
_cell.angle_beta   90.00
_cell.angle_gamma   90.00
#
_symmetry.space_group_name_H-M   'P 1'
#
loop_
_entity.id
_entity.type
_entity.pdbx_description
1 polymer ?
#
loop_
_entity_poly.entity_id
_entity_poly.type
_entity_poly.pdbx_seq_one_letter_code
_entity_poly.pdbx_strand_id
1 'polypeptide(L)'
;MRLFIALCMPEVVRNTLIQWQEQLPARFFKPLKADNFHLTLVFLGDTDPEILPFLQNTLNQVVEKFKTFSCLLEGIGAFPNPWEPRVVWAGVTRGGSEASHISDALRNLLKTGHVCFDPKPFRPHITLAYAKKSLNRTELKEAGSSFSELVKRFGKGQGEKVPFQASELSLMQSELRPEGALHTPLYTVTLL
;
A
#
# COMPACT_ATOMS: atom_id res chain seq x y z
N MET A 1 -16.63 -10.54 3.05
CA MET A 1 -15.15 -10.60 3.21
C MET A 1 -14.59 -9.21 2.97
N ARG A 2 -13.57 -8.78 3.72
CA ARG A 2 -12.93 -7.47 3.47
C ARG A 2 -11.82 -7.64 2.44
N LEU A 3 -11.99 -7.04 1.25
CA LEU A 3 -11.12 -7.28 0.10
C LEU A 3 -10.45 -6.00 -0.42
N PHE A 4 -9.31 -6.17 -1.07
CA PHE A 4 -8.61 -5.13 -1.83
C PHE A 4 -7.75 -5.77 -2.94
N ILE A 5 -7.40 -5.00 -3.95
CA ILE A 5 -6.50 -5.40 -5.04
C ILE A 5 -5.20 -4.62 -4.89
N ALA A 6 -4.06 -5.31 -4.98
CA ALA A 6 -2.75 -4.72 -4.76
C ALA A 6 -1.67 -5.29 -5.67
N LEU A 7 -0.60 -4.51 -5.88
CA LEU A 7 0.68 -5.01 -6.36
C LEU A 7 1.47 -5.63 -5.20
N CYS A 8 2.03 -6.81 -5.43
CA CYS A 8 2.88 -7.51 -4.48
C CYS A 8 4.28 -6.90 -4.44
N MET A 9 4.92 -6.95 -3.28
CA MET A 9 6.27 -6.42 -3.12
C MET A 9 7.31 -7.54 -3.20
N PRO A 10 8.33 -7.41 -4.07
CA PRO A 10 9.44 -8.36 -4.10
C PRO A 10 10.27 -8.30 -2.81
N GLU A 11 11.03 -9.35 -2.54
CA GLU A 11 11.77 -9.52 -1.28
C GLU A 11 12.76 -8.36 -1.02
N VAL A 12 13.46 -7.91 -2.06
CA VAL A 12 14.41 -6.79 -1.94
C VAL A 12 13.73 -5.52 -1.42
N VAL A 13 12.50 -5.23 -1.88
CA VAL A 13 11.70 -4.10 -1.40
C VAL A 13 11.26 -4.33 0.04
N ARG A 14 10.77 -5.53 0.38
CA ARG A 14 10.37 -5.85 1.75
C ARG A 14 11.51 -5.65 2.74
N ASN A 15 12.71 -6.11 2.42
CA ASN A 15 13.89 -5.95 3.27
C ASN A 15 14.24 -4.47 3.51
N THR A 16 14.19 -3.64 2.46
CA THR A 16 14.40 -2.20 2.60
C THR A 16 13.31 -1.54 3.46
N LEU A 17 12.05 -1.92 3.25
CA LEU A 17 10.92 -1.37 4.03
C LEU A 17 11.02 -1.71 5.52
N ILE A 18 11.54 -2.91 5.87
CA ILE A 18 11.83 -3.29 7.25
C ILE A 18 12.89 -2.35 7.84
N GLN A 19 14.00 -2.12 7.13
CA GLN A 19 15.06 -1.21 7.58
C GLN A 19 14.53 0.23 7.79
N TRP A 20 13.65 0.70 6.92
CA TRP A 20 13.04 2.02 7.07
C TRP A 20 12.06 2.06 8.25
N GLN A 21 11.31 0.97 8.49
CA GLN A 21 10.45 0.85 9.67
C GLN A 21 11.22 0.93 10.99
N GLU A 22 12.40 0.31 11.06
CA GLU A 22 13.26 0.30 12.25
C GLU A 22 13.72 1.70 12.68
N GLN A 23 13.71 2.67 11.74
CA GLN A 23 14.01 4.06 12.05
C GLN A 23 12.83 4.80 12.71
N LEU A 24 11.60 4.24 12.65
CA LEU A 24 10.42 4.87 13.24
C LEU A 24 10.44 4.72 14.76
N PRO A 25 10.17 5.79 15.53
CA PRO A 25 10.12 5.70 16.99
C PRO A 25 9.03 4.74 17.46
N ALA A 26 9.43 3.60 18.02
CA ALA A 26 8.52 2.55 18.52
C ALA A 26 7.56 3.05 19.62
N ARG A 27 7.89 4.17 20.30
CA ARG A 27 7.01 4.83 21.25
C ARG A 27 5.70 5.27 20.58
N PHE A 28 5.76 5.78 19.34
CA PHE A 28 4.61 6.38 18.65
C PHE A 28 3.99 5.49 17.59
N PHE A 29 4.78 4.65 16.95
CA PHE A 29 4.35 3.89 15.78
C PHE A 29 4.30 2.39 16.04
N LYS A 30 3.29 1.75 15.45
CA LYS A 30 3.16 0.31 15.35
C LYS A 30 3.52 -0.09 13.92
N PRO A 31 4.63 -0.84 13.70
CA PRO A 31 5.03 -1.26 12.38
C PRO A 31 4.04 -2.26 11.78
N LEU A 32 3.95 -2.28 10.45
CA LEU A 32 3.27 -3.33 9.71
C LEU A 32 4.13 -4.61 9.74
N LYS A 33 3.48 -5.78 9.70
CA LYS A 33 4.20 -7.04 9.44
C LYS A 33 4.73 -7.03 8.00
N ALA A 34 5.92 -7.58 7.78
CA ALA A 34 6.57 -7.58 6.47
C ALA A 34 5.73 -8.22 5.36
N ASP A 35 4.98 -9.29 5.70
CA ASP A 35 4.07 -9.98 4.77
C ASP A 35 2.87 -9.12 4.35
N ASN A 36 2.63 -8.02 5.07
CA ASN A 36 1.56 -7.08 4.74
C ASN A 36 2.02 -5.91 3.86
N PHE A 37 3.28 -5.86 3.43
CA PHE A 37 3.73 -4.80 2.51
C PHE A 37 3.15 -5.02 1.11
N HIS A 38 2.41 -4.02 0.64
CA HIS A 38 1.79 -4.03 -0.69
C HIS A 38 1.52 -2.59 -1.13
N LEU A 39 1.33 -2.40 -2.43
CA LEU A 39 0.82 -1.15 -2.99
C LEU A 39 -0.64 -1.36 -3.36
N THR A 40 -1.56 -0.84 -2.53
CA THR A 40 -3.00 -0.95 -2.79
C THR A 40 -3.39 -0.19 -4.06
N LEU A 41 -4.05 -0.86 -5.00
CA LEU A 41 -4.59 -0.27 -6.22
C LEU A 41 -6.06 0.12 -6.07
N VAL A 42 -6.87 -0.78 -5.50
CA VAL A 42 -8.30 -0.56 -5.25
C VAL A 42 -8.70 -1.23 -3.94
N PHE A 43 -9.36 -0.50 -3.07
CA PHE A 43 -9.93 -1.02 -1.85
C PHE A 43 -11.42 -1.29 -2.06
N LEU A 44 -11.85 -2.56 -1.90
CA LEU A 44 -13.23 -2.99 -2.13
C LEU A 44 -14.08 -2.92 -0.84
N GLY A 45 -13.42 -3.07 0.32
CA GLY A 45 -14.14 -3.13 1.60
C GLY A 45 -14.86 -4.45 1.82
N ASP A 46 -15.96 -4.41 2.55
CA ASP A 46 -16.77 -5.60 2.80
C ASP A 46 -17.50 -6.02 1.53
N THR A 47 -17.18 -7.21 1.07
CA THR A 47 -17.55 -7.72 -0.25
C THR A 47 -18.17 -9.11 -0.11
N ASP A 48 -19.24 -9.39 -0.87
CA ASP A 48 -19.86 -10.70 -0.92
C ASP A 48 -18.90 -11.72 -1.57
N PRO A 49 -18.68 -12.90 -0.95
CA PRO A 49 -17.87 -13.95 -1.56
C PRO A 49 -18.37 -14.43 -2.94
N GLU A 50 -19.64 -14.31 -3.23
CA GLU A 50 -20.21 -14.75 -4.52
C GLU A 50 -19.62 -14.01 -5.72
N ILE A 51 -19.05 -12.80 -5.53
CA ILE A 51 -18.44 -12.05 -6.63
C ILE A 51 -16.95 -12.41 -6.86
N LEU A 52 -16.36 -13.32 -6.10
CA LEU A 52 -14.96 -13.72 -6.28
C LEU A 52 -14.63 -14.13 -7.73
N PRO A 53 -15.46 -14.94 -8.44
CA PRO A 53 -15.19 -15.28 -9.84
C PRO A 53 -15.13 -14.05 -10.76
N PHE A 54 -16.01 -13.06 -10.54
CA PHE A 54 -15.98 -11.80 -11.28
C PHE A 54 -14.69 -11.02 -11.00
N LEU A 55 -14.24 -10.94 -9.74
CA LEU A 55 -13.00 -10.26 -9.37
C LEU A 55 -11.77 -10.95 -9.97
N GLN A 56 -11.71 -12.28 -9.98
CA GLN A 56 -10.65 -13.05 -10.63
C GLN A 56 -10.60 -12.77 -12.14
N ASN A 57 -11.75 -12.79 -12.81
CA ASN A 57 -11.85 -12.47 -14.23
C ASN A 57 -11.42 -11.00 -14.50
N THR A 58 -11.76 -10.06 -13.61
CA THR A 58 -11.33 -8.66 -13.69
C THR A 58 -9.81 -8.54 -13.66
N LEU A 59 -9.13 -9.27 -12.76
CA LEU A 59 -7.67 -9.28 -12.70
C LEU A 59 -7.07 -9.86 -14.00
N ASN A 60 -7.61 -10.97 -14.52
CA ASN A 60 -7.15 -11.57 -15.77
C ASN A 60 -7.26 -10.59 -16.95
N GLN A 61 -8.39 -9.90 -17.09
CA GLN A 61 -8.57 -8.89 -18.15
C GLN A 61 -7.59 -7.73 -18.05
N VAL A 62 -7.19 -7.36 -16.83
CA VAL A 62 -6.21 -6.28 -16.62
C VAL A 62 -4.81 -6.74 -17.02
N VAL A 63 -4.36 -7.93 -16.59
CA VAL A 63 -2.99 -8.37 -16.90
C VAL A 63 -2.76 -8.62 -18.38
N GLU A 64 -3.80 -8.93 -19.16
CA GLU A 64 -3.71 -9.02 -20.62
C GLU A 64 -3.38 -7.67 -21.30
N LYS A 65 -3.59 -6.56 -20.62
CA LYS A 65 -3.40 -5.21 -21.17
C LYS A 65 -2.16 -4.50 -20.65
N PHE A 66 -1.59 -4.98 -19.56
CA PHE A 66 -0.47 -4.33 -18.89
C PHE A 66 0.73 -5.27 -18.79
N LYS A 67 1.90 -4.72 -19.06
CA LYS A 67 3.18 -5.43 -18.94
C LYS A 67 3.79 -5.15 -17.56
N THR A 68 4.69 -6.04 -17.16
CA THR A 68 5.63 -5.79 -16.05
C THR A 68 6.34 -4.44 -16.26
N PHE A 69 6.44 -3.63 -15.22
CA PHE A 69 7.03 -2.29 -15.31
C PHE A 69 7.98 -1.98 -14.16
N SER A 70 8.94 -1.10 -14.45
CA SER A 70 9.93 -0.66 -13.48
C SER A 70 9.36 0.36 -12.52
N CYS A 71 9.56 0.12 -11.24
CA CYS A 71 9.21 1.01 -10.13
C CYS A 71 10.46 1.50 -9.41
N LEU A 72 10.33 2.63 -8.71
CA LEU A 72 11.34 3.16 -7.81
C LEU A 72 10.70 3.45 -6.45
N LEU A 73 11.13 2.70 -5.43
CA LEU A 73 10.83 3.02 -4.04
C LEU A 73 11.68 4.21 -3.64
N GLU A 74 11.07 5.30 -3.19
CA GLU A 74 11.79 6.51 -2.83
C GLU A 74 10.99 7.36 -1.86
N GLY A 75 11.61 7.69 -0.74
CA GLY A 75 11.08 8.64 0.22
C GLY A 75 10.01 8.08 1.16
N ILE A 76 9.86 8.75 2.28
CA ILE A 76 8.81 8.49 3.26
C ILE A 76 7.88 9.68 3.41
N GLY A 77 6.65 9.41 3.80
CA GLY A 77 5.65 10.42 4.06
C GLY A 77 4.61 9.93 5.05
N ALA A 78 3.62 10.78 5.34
CA ALA A 78 2.54 10.40 6.23
C ALA A 78 1.19 10.97 5.79
N PHE A 79 0.11 10.25 6.16
CA PHE A 79 -1.25 10.76 6.08
C PHE A 79 -1.78 11.07 7.48
N PRO A 80 -2.60 12.11 7.64
CA PRO A 80 -2.98 13.11 6.63
C PRO A 80 -1.82 14.04 6.24
N ASN A 81 -0.82 14.23 7.11
CA ASN A 81 0.35 15.07 6.90
C ASN A 81 1.49 14.65 7.85
N PRO A 82 2.75 15.13 7.65
CA PRO A 82 3.88 14.80 8.51
C PRO A 82 3.81 15.33 9.95
N TRP A 83 3.00 16.34 10.20
CA TRP A 83 2.87 16.99 11.53
C TRP A 83 1.96 16.22 12.48
N GLU A 84 1.00 15.49 11.93
CA GLU A 84 0.08 14.59 12.64
C GLU A 84 0.03 13.23 11.93
N PRO A 85 1.12 12.47 11.90
CA PRO A 85 1.25 11.25 11.12
C PRO A 85 0.40 10.13 11.71
N ARG A 86 -0.68 9.77 11.04
CA ARG A 86 -1.53 8.62 11.41
C ARG A 86 -1.15 7.35 10.69
N VAL A 87 -0.71 7.49 9.44
CA VAL A 87 -0.22 6.40 8.57
C VAL A 87 1.10 6.83 7.99
N VAL A 88 2.17 6.13 8.31
CA VAL A 88 3.49 6.33 7.70
C VAL A 88 3.64 5.43 6.50
N TRP A 89 4.16 5.94 5.41
CA TRP A 89 4.28 5.21 4.15
C TRP A 89 5.60 5.50 3.43
N ALA A 90 6.00 4.55 2.56
CA ALA A 90 7.07 4.69 1.59
C ALA A 90 6.47 5.05 0.22
N GLY A 91 7.11 5.97 -0.50
CA GLY A 91 6.68 6.45 -1.81
C GLY A 91 7.14 5.54 -2.95
N VAL A 92 6.32 5.50 -4.02
CA VAL A 92 6.70 4.92 -5.30
C VAL A 92 6.68 6.04 -6.32
N THR A 93 7.86 6.48 -6.78
CA THR A 93 8.00 7.68 -7.63
C THR A 93 8.03 7.34 -9.13
N ARG A 94 8.83 6.33 -9.54
CA ARG A 94 8.75 5.74 -10.87
C ARG A 94 7.77 4.57 -10.82
N GLY A 95 7.00 4.33 -11.87
CA GLY A 95 5.97 3.30 -11.91
C GLY A 95 4.64 3.73 -11.28
N GLY A 96 4.59 4.89 -10.63
CA GLY A 96 3.36 5.42 -10.04
C GLY A 96 2.28 5.75 -11.07
N SER A 97 2.67 6.20 -12.26
CA SER A 97 1.76 6.46 -13.39
C SER A 97 1.17 5.15 -13.92
N GLU A 98 2.01 4.14 -14.14
CA GLU A 98 1.60 2.80 -14.59
C GLU A 98 0.64 2.16 -13.59
N ALA A 99 0.98 2.22 -12.30
CA ALA A 99 0.11 1.74 -11.22
C ALA A 99 -1.23 2.50 -11.18
N SER A 100 -1.23 3.82 -11.49
CA SER A 100 -2.47 4.62 -11.62
C SER A 100 -3.33 4.12 -12.78
N HIS A 101 -2.73 3.89 -13.95
CA HIS A 101 -3.48 3.37 -15.11
C HIS A 101 -4.08 1.98 -14.83
N ILE A 102 -3.36 1.11 -14.12
CA ILE A 102 -3.90 -0.19 -13.69
C ILE A 102 -5.07 0.00 -12.71
N SER A 103 -4.91 0.90 -11.73
CA SER A 103 -5.99 1.23 -10.78
C SER A 103 -7.24 1.74 -11.50
N ASP A 104 -7.07 2.62 -12.50
CA ASP A 104 -8.18 3.17 -13.27
C ASP A 104 -8.85 2.09 -14.14
N ALA A 105 -8.09 1.20 -14.77
CA ALA A 105 -8.61 0.06 -15.52
C ALA A 105 -9.43 -0.89 -14.63
N LEU A 106 -8.90 -1.23 -13.44
CA LEU A 106 -9.62 -2.02 -12.44
C LEU A 106 -10.94 -1.35 -12.03
N ARG A 107 -10.88 -0.06 -11.67
CA ARG A 107 -12.08 0.71 -11.27
C ARG A 107 -13.14 0.76 -12.35
N ASN A 108 -12.74 0.88 -13.62
CA ASN A 108 -13.68 0.88 -14.74
C ASN A 108 -14.37 -0.47 -14.90
N LEU A 109 -13.63 -1.58 -14.82
CA LEU A 109 -14.22 -2.94 -14.86
C LEU A 109 -15.12 -3.21 -13.65
N LEU A 110 -14.73 -2.77 -12.45
CA LEU A 110 -15.55 -2.90 -11.24
C LEU A 110 -16.87 -2.12 -11.36
N LYS A 111 -16.86 -0.93 -11.96
CA LYS A 111 -18.09 -0.16 -12.24
C LYS A 111 -19.04 -0.91 -13.18
N THR A 112 -18.53 -1.54 -14.24
CA THR A 112 -19.37 -2.34 -15.15
C THR A 112 -20.03 -3.53 -14.47
N GLY A 113 -19.36 -4.11 -13.47
CA GLY A 113 -19.86 -5.17 -12.62
C GLY A 113 -20.68 -4.70 -11.41
N HIS A 114 -20.95 -3.39 -11.30
CA HIS A 114 -21.66 -2.79 -10.16
C HIS A 114 -21.02 -3.08 -8.80
N VAL A 115 -19.70 -3.29 -8.76
CA VAL A 115 -18.95 -3.56 -7.54
C VAL A 115 -18.56 -2.25 -6.86
N CYS A 116 -18.90 -2.09 -5.59
CA CYS A 116 -18.51 -0.94 -4.79
C CYS A 116 -17.02 -0.96 -4.47
N PHE A 117 -16.38 0.22 -4.43
CA PHE A 117 -15.00 0.41 -4.00
C PHE A 117 -14.81 1.80 -3.40
N ASP A 118 -13.71 2.01 -2.66
CA ASP A 118 -13.35 3.32 -2.10
C ASP A 118 -13.10 4.33 -3.25
N PRO A 119 -13.90 5.42 -3.34
CA PRO A 119 -13.79 6.39 -4.43
C PRO A 119 -12.58 7.31 -4.33
N LYS A 120 -11.82 7.26 -3.25
CA LYS A 120 -10.65 8.14 -3.06
C LYS A 120 -9.66 8.03 -4.20
N PRO A 121 -9.04 9.15 -4.59
CA PRO A 121 -8.00 9.14 -5.61
C PRO A 121 -6.86 8.18 -5.25
N PHE A 122 -6.36 7.45 -6.25
CA PHE A 122 -5.20 6.60 -6.08
C PHE A 122 -3.96 7.45 -5.76
N ARG A 123 -3.19 7.02 -4.77
CA ARG A 123 -1.90 7.59 -4.41
C ARG A 123 -0.89 6.45 -4.22
N PRO A 124 0.16 6.36 -5.06
CA PRO A 124 1.13 5.27 -4.99
C PRO A 124 1.94 5.35 -3.69
N HIS A 125 1.66 4.45 -2.77
CA HIS A 125 2.34 4.36 -1.48
C HIS A 125 2.29 2.95 -0.92
N ILE A 126 3.28 2.60 -0.10
CA ILE A 126 3.34 1.35 0.66
C ILE A 126 3.32 1.71 2.14
N THR A 127 2.30 1.28 2.86
CA THR A 127 2.18 1.57 4.30
C THR A 127 3.29 0.87 5.09
N LEU A 128 4.02 1.64 5.91
CA LEU A 128 5.06 1.16 6.81
C LEU A 128 4.53 0.91 8.22
N ALA A 129 3.81 1.88 8.76
CA ALA A 129 3.37 1.85 10.15
C ALA A 129 2.11 2.69 10.37
N TYR A 130 1.44 2.43 11.48
CA TYR A 130 0.34 3.24 11.98
C TYR A 130 0.72 3.91 13.28
N ALA A 131 0.28 5.14 13.51
CA ALA A 131 0.33 5.73 14.84
C ALA A 131 -0.47 4.88 15.83
N LYS A 132 0.05 4.70 17.04
CA LYS A 132 -0.67 3.96 18.07
C LYS A 132 -1.99 4.67 18.40
N LYS A 133 -3.05 3.89 18.55
CA LYS A 133 -4.40 4.42 18.86
C LYS A 133 -4.48 5.09 20.22
N SER A 134 -3.57 4.73 21.14
CA SER A 134 -3.48 5.29 22.49
C SER A 134 -2.90 6.69 22.56
N LEU A 135 -2.32 7.21 21.46
CA LEU A 135 -1.69 8.54 21.47
C LEU A 135 -2.74 9.64 21.62
N ASN A 136 -2.53 10.50 22.61
CA ASN A 136 -3.28 11.74 22.76
C ASN A 136 -2.77 12.80 21.74
N ARG A 137 -3.40 13.98 21.72
CA ARG A 137 -3.07 15.03 20.76
C ARG A 137 -1.65 15.56 20.89
N THR A 138 -1.14 15.68 22.13
CA THR A 138 0.23 16.16 22.39
C THR A 138 1.25 15.15 21.89
N GLU A 139 1.07 13.87 22.24
CA GLU A 139 1.94 12.77 21.77
C GLU A 139 1.94 12.62 20.25
N LEU A 140 0.79 12.87 19.60
CA LEU A 140 0.72 12.84 18.14
C LEU A 140 1.53 13.98 17.49
N LYS A 141 1.57 15.16 18.12
CA LYS A 141 2.44 16.28 17.70
C LYS A 141 3.92 15.97 17.93
N GLU A 142 4.27 15.33 19.06
CA GLU A 142 5.63 14.85 19.33
C GLU A 142 6.05 13.81 18.27
N ALA A 143 5.15 12.88 17.93
CA ALA A 143 5.36 11.92 16.84
C ALA A 143 5.62 12.64 15.51
N GLY A 144 4.88 13.72 15.22
CA GLY A 144 5.07 14.56 14.04
C GLY A 144 6.43 15.25 14.01
N SER A 145 6.88 15.79 15.15
CA SER A 145 8.21 16.40 15.26
C SER A 145 9.31 15.38 15.00
N SER A 146 9.24 14.20 15.64
CA SER A 146 10.20 13.10 15.43
C SER A 146 10.16 12.58 13.98
N PHE A 147 8.97 12.47 13.38
CA PHE A 147 8.80 12.02 12.00
C PHE A 147 9.34 13.06 11.00
N SER A 148 9.21 14.35 11.27
CA SER A 148 9.74 15.40 10.41
C SER A 148 11.25 15.35 10.26
N GLU A 149 11.99 14.95 11.30
CA GLU A 149 13.44 14.72 11.21
C GLU A 149 13.76 13.53 10.29
N LEU A 150 12.98 12.46 10.34
CA LEU A 150 13.11 11.34 9.42
C LEU A 150 12.80 11.73 7.98
N VAL A 151 11.79 12.57 7.75
CA VAL A 151 11.46 13.08 6.40
C VAL A 151 12.60 13.93 5.84
N LYS A 152 13.32 14.72 6.65
CA LYS A 152 14.52 15.44 6.20
C LYS A 152 15.62 14.49 5.72
N ARG A 153 15.73 13.31 6.35
CA ARG A 153 16.77 12.32 6.05
C ARG A 153 16.36 11.35 4.94
N PHE A 154 15.11 10.91 4.93
CA PHE A 154 14.60 9.86 4.05
C PHE A 154 13.46 10.32 3.13
N GLY A 155 13.13 11.61 3.11
CA GLY A 155 12.08 12.15 2.24
C GLY A 155 12.44 12.07 0.76
N LYS A 156 11.48 12.40 -0.10
CA LYS A 156 11.67 12.36 -1.55
C LYS A 156 12.92 13.15 -1.96
N GLY A 157 13.79 12.50 -2.71
CA GLY A 157 15.06 13.06 -3.19
C GLY A 157 16.22 12.98 -2.19
N GLN A 158 16.02 12.50 -0.96
CA GLN A 158 17.05 12.49 0.08
C GLN A 158 17.55 11.08 0.44
N GLY A 159 16.75 10.08 0.44
CA GLY A 159 17.11 8.75 0.92
C GLY A 159 17.58 7.80 -0.18
N GLU A 160 17.73 6.54 0.23
CA GLU A 160 18.00 5.43 -0.67
C GLU A 160 16.86 5.28 -1.69
N LYS A 161 17.26 4.92 -2.92
CA LYS A 161 16.36 4.65 -4.03
C LYS A 161 16.49 3.19 -4.41
N VAL A 162 15.40 2.43 -4.29
CA VAL A 162 15.40 1.00 -4.57
C VAL A 162 14.58 0.71 -5.82
N PRO A 163 15.24 0.34 -6.93
CA PRO A 163 14.53 -0.08 -8.14
C PRO A 163 13.94 -1.48 -7.95
N PHE A 164 12.74 -1.70 -8.47
CA PHE A 164 12.11 -3.00 -8.50
C PHE A 164 11.17 -3.15 -9.70
N GLN A 165 10.79 -4.40 -10.00
CA GLN A 165 9.79 -4.70 -11.01
C GLN A 165 8.45 -4.99 -10.33
N ALA A 166 7.40 -4.32 -10.80
CA ALA A 166 6.03 -4.66 -10.45
C ALA A 166 5.52 -5.67 -11.48
N SER A 167 5.31 -6.90 -11.06
CA SER A 167 4.96 -8.02 -11.95
C SER A 167 3.71 -8.77 -11.51
N GLU A 168 3.25 -8.61 -10.28
CA GLU A 168 2.16 -9.41 -9.72
C GLU A 168 1.06 -8.55 -9.13
N LEU A 169 -0.18 -8.87 -9.52
CA LEU A 169 -1.41 -8.35 -8.93
C LEU A 169 -2.07 -9.43 -8.10
N SER A 170 -2.50 -9.08 -6.89
CA SER A 170 -3.24 -10.00 -6.03
C SER A 170 -4.57 -9.40 -5.59
N LEU A 171 -5.60 -10.24 -5.60
CA LEU A 171 -6.81 -10.06 -4.82
C LEU A 171 -6.53 -10.52 -3.40
N MET A 172 -6.60 -9.61 -2.45
CA MET A 172 -6.21 -9.81 -1.06
C MET A 172 -7.43 -9.79 -0.15
N GLN A 173 -7.47 -10.71 0.80
CA GLN A 173 -8.37 -10.65 1.96
C GLN A 173 -7.66 -9.98 3.12
N SER A 174 -8.37 -9.11 3.84
CA SER A 174 -7.90 -8.48 5.07
C SER A 174 -8.72 -8.94 6.26
N GLU A 175 -8.11 -9.67 7.18
CA GLU A 175 -8.70 -10.03 8.46
C GLU A 175 -8.18 -9.11 9.55
N LEU A 176 -9.09 -8.45 10.27
CA LEU A 176 -8.73 -7.61 11.41
C LEU A 176 -8.55 -8.51 12.64
N ARG A 177 -7.33 -8.57 13.17
CA ARG A 177 -6.96 -9.32 14.37
C ARG A 177 -6.49 -8.38 15.49
N PRO A 178 -6.53 -8.79 16.74
CA PRO A 178 -6.02 -7.97 17.87
C PRO A 178 -4.57 -7.53 17.67
N GLU A 179 -3.73 -8.39 17.07
CA GLU A 179 -2.31 -8.11 16.80
C GLU A 179 -2.09 -7.19 15.61
N GLY A 180 -3.11 -6.97 14.77
CA GLY A 180 -3.07 -6.21 13.53
C GLY A 180 -3.78 -6.94 12.40
N ALA A 181 -3.88 -6.30 11.25
CA ALA A 181 -4.45 -6.94 10.07
C ALA A 181 -3.56 -8.09 9.59
N LEU A 182 -4.20 -9.20 9.19
CA LEU A 182 -3.59 -10.27 8.41
C LEU A 182 -4.10 -10.15 6.97
N HIS A 183 -3.17 -10.09 6.01
CA HIS A 183 -3.51 -10.06 4.59
C HIS A 183 -3.16 -11.41 3.96
N THR A 184 -4.13 -12.02 3.29
CA THR A 184 -3.98 -13.31 2.64
C THR A 184 -4.32 -13.17 1.15
N PRO A 185 -3.43 -13.57 0.23
CA PRO A 185 -3.76 -13.57 -1.19
C PRO A 185 -4.79 -14.67 -1.48
N LEU A 186 -5.89 -14.29 -2.12
CA LEU A 186 -6.93 -15.22 -2.58
C LEU A 186 -6.72 -15.63 -4.04
N TYR A 187 -6.17 -14.73 -4.84
CA TYR A 187 -5.88 -14.94 -6.24
C TYR A 187 -4.76 -14.02 -6.71
N THR A 188 -3.76 -14.55 -7.38
CA THR A 188 -2.61 -13.79 -7.90
C THR A 188 -2.45 -14.04 -9.39
N VAL A 189 -2.16 -12.99 -10.13
CA VAL A 189 -1.92 -13.01 -11.57
C VAL A 189 -0.64 -12.23 -11.89
N THR A 190 0.06 -12.67 -12.94
CA THR A 190 1.31 -12.05 -13.39
C THR A 190 1.03 -11.13 -14.58
N LEU A 191 1.58 -9.92 -14.55
CA LEU A 191 1.60 -8.99 -15.69
C LEU A 191 2.44 -9.56 -16.83
N LEU A 192 2.09 -9.27 -18.09
CA LEU A 192 2.81 -9.72 -19.29
C LEU A 192 4.27 -9.22 -19.32
#